data_ffbdaae6196124c45558d90a86c6d938
#
_entry.id   ffbdaae6196124c45558d90a86c6d938
#
_cell.length_a   1.000
_cell.length_b   1.000
_cell.length_c   1.000
_cell.angle_alpha   90.00
_cell.angle_beta   90.00
_cell.angle_gamma   90.00
#
_symmetry.space_group_name_H-M   'P 1'
#
loop_
_entity.id
_entity.type
_entity.pdbx_description
1 polymer ?
#
loop_
_entity_poly.entity_id
_entity_poly.type
_entity_poly.pdbx_seq_one_letter_code
_entity_poly.pdbx_strand_id
1 'polypeptide(L)'
;MLQVGEAVEVGGRTVIKKACIGPHCRIGANVKITNCILMDHVVVGDKVTMTNAIVCGNAEVREGASLNNVQVAAGVTIEANAVHKNEALTGSDEMED
;
A
#
# COMPACT_ATOMS: atom_id res chain seq x y z
N MET A 1 -17.34 -0.75 -2.72
CA MET A 1 -17.31 0.38 -3.65
C MET A 1 -15.90 0.94 -3.72
N LEU A 2 -15.47 1.28 -4.91
CA LEU A 2 -14.13 1.79 -5.15
C LEU A 2 -14.12 3.31 -5.11
N GLN A 3 -13.15 3.90 -4.42
CA GLN A 3 -13.02 5.34 -4.37
C GLN A 3 -11.56 5.71 -4.61
N VAL A 4 -11.33 6.56 -5.59
CA VAL A 4 -9.99 6.92 -6.02
C VAL A 4 -9.86 8.44 -6.04
N GLY A 5 -8.83 8.96 -5.40
CA GLY A 5 -8.61 10.40 -5.35
C GLY A 5 -8.04 10.94 -6.64
N GLU A 6 -7.68 12.22 -6.61
CA GLU A 6 -7.13 12.89 -7.78
C GLU A 6 -5.67 12.54 -8.00
N ALA A 7 -5.24 12.61 -9.23
CA ALA A 7 -3.85 12.42 -9.61
C ALA A 7 -3.31 11.03 -9.25
N VAL A 8 -4.19 10.04 -9.25
CA VAL A 8 -3.79 8.67 -8.98
C VAL A 8 -3.38 8.00 -10.29
N GLU A 9 -2.22 7.35 -10.28
CA GLU A 9 -1.77 6.60 -11.44
C GLU A 9 -1.83 5.12 -11.12
N VAL A 10 -2.43 4.35 -12.02
CA VAL A 10 -2.61 2.92 -11.83
C VAL A 10 -2.06 2.21 -13.06
N GLY A 11 -1.16 1.28 -12.85
CA GLY A 11 -0.57 0.51 -13.93
C GLY A 11 -1.54 -0.49 -14.53
N GLY A 12 -1.10 -1.18 -15.58
CA GLY A 12 -1.93 -2.17 -16.25
C GLY A 12 -2.13 -3.41 -15.41
N ARG A 13 -3.24 -4.11 -15.66
CA ARG A 13 -3.56 -5.37 -14.99
C ARG A 13 -3.66 -5.26 -13.49
N THR A 14 -3.95 -4.09 -12.99
CA THR A 14 -4.13 -3.87 -11.57
C THR A 14 -5.59 -4.06 -11.22
N VAL A 15 -5.83 -4.80 -10.15
CA VAL A 15 -7.20 -5.07 -9.66
C VAL A 15 -7.34 -4.39 -8.32
N ILE A 16 -8.35 -3.54 -8.21
CA ILE A 16 -8.63 -2.83 -6.97
C ILE A 16 -10.09 -3.10 -6.60
N LYS A 17 -10.30 -3.69 -5.42
CA LYS A 17 -11.64 -4.01 -4.96
C LYS A 17 -11.85 -3.46 -3.56
N LYS A 18 -12.97 -2.78 -3.36
CA LYS A 18 -13.37 -2.30 -2.03
C LYS A 18 -12.24 -1.52 -1.37
N ALA A 19 -11.62 -0.64 -2.13
CA ALA A 19 -10.48 0.13 -1.62
C ALA A 19 -10.76 1.61 -1.71
N CYS A 20 -10.17 2.34 -0.77
CA CYS A 20 -10.14 3.79 -0.82
C CYS A 20 -8.73 4.23 -1.09
N ILE A 21 -8.53 5.03 -2.12
CA ILE A 21 -7.20 5.48 -2.51
C ILE A 21 -7.19 6.99 -2.50
N GLY A 22 -6.30 7.56 -1.69
CA GLY A 22 -6.18 9.00 -1.58
C GLY A 22 -5.54 9.62 -2.80
N PRO A 23 -5.42 10.95 -2.81
CA PRO A 23 -4.84 11.63 -3.96
C PRO A 23 -3.34 11.44 -4.06
N HIS A 24 -2.83 11.59 -5.26
CA HIS A 24 -1.40 11.57 -5.55
C HIS A 24 -0.74 10.21 -5.25
N CYS A 25 -1.53 9.14 -5.32
CA CYS A 25 -0.97 7.80 -5.14
C CYS A 25 -0.49 7.25 -6.48
N ARG A 26 0.50 6.37 -6.41
CA ARG A 26 0.98 5.67 -7.59
C ARG A 26 0.91 4.18 -7.35
N ILE A 27 0.29 3.48 -8.27
CA ILE A 27 0.14 2.04 -8.15
C ILE A 27 0.71 1.41 -9.42
N GLY A 28 1.60 0.46 -9.24
CA GLY A 28 2.24 -0.19 -10.36
C GLY A 28 1.33 -1.16 -11.10
N ALA A 29 1.92 -1.96 -11.96
CA ALA A 29 1.19 -2.93 -12.75
C ALA A 29 1.11 -4.26 -12.02
N ASN A 30 0.08 -5.05 -12.35
CA ASN A 30 -0.13 -6.38 -11.78
C ASN A 30 -0.31 -6.35 -10.26
N VAL A 31 -0.92 -5.29 -9.75
CA VAL A 31 -1.15 -5.12 -8.32
C VAL A 31 -2.56 -5.59 -7.98
N LYS A 32 -2.70 -6.25 -6.85
CA LYS A 32 -4.01 -6.63 -6.33
C LYS A 32 -4.24 -5.94 -5.01
N ILE A 33 -5.31 -5.19 -4.92
CA ILE A 33 -5.67 -4.47 -3.72
C ILE A 33 -7.11 -4.82 -3.37
N THR A 34 -7.31 -5.37 -2.18
CA THR A 34 -8.64 -5.79 -1.73
C THR A 34 -8.86 -5.31 -0.30
N ASN A 35 -9.97 -4.60 -0.07
CA ASN A 35 -10.33 -4.09 1.26
C ASN A 35 -9.20 -3.28 1.88
N CYS A 36 -8.58 -2.40 1.10
CA CYS A 36 -7.44 -1.63 1.56
C CYS A 36 -7.76 -0.15 1.61
N ILE A 37 -7.02 0.57 2.42
CA ILE A 37 -7.13 2.02 2.48
C ILE A 37 -5.73 2.58 2.26
N LEU A 38 -5.59 3.40 1.22
CA LEU A 38 -4.35 4.09 0.91
C LEU A 38 -4.56 5.57 1.12
N MET A 39 -3.69 6.18 1.90
CA MET A 39 -3.76 7.61 2.16
C MET A 39 -3.11 8.40 1.04
N ASP A 40 -2.72 9.64 1.32
CA ASP A 40 -2.13 10.51 0.30
C ASP A 40 -0.70 10.10 -0.01
N HIS A 41 -0.28 10.27 -1.26
CA HIS A 41 1.12 10.13 -1.65
C HIS A 41 1.70 8.74 -1.36
N VAL A 42 0.87 7.71 -1.46
CA VAL A 42 1.33 6.34 -1.28
C VAL A 42 1.83 5.81 -2.62
N VAL A 43 2.97 5.14 -2.60
CA VAL A 43 3.56 4.55 -3.80
C VAL A 43 3.55 3.04 -3.64
N VAL A 44 2.98 2.35 -4.62
CA VAL A 44 2.91 0.90 -4.63
C VAL A 44 3.63 0.39 -5.88
N GLY A 45 4.59 -0.49 -5.69
CA GLY A 45 5.34 -1.03 -6.82
C GLY A 45 4.54 -2.06 -7.62
N ASP A 46 5.22 -2.70 -8.56
CA ASP A 46 4.57 -3.70 -9.40
C ASP A 46 4.42 -5.02 -8.64
N LYS A 47 3.42 -5.80 -9.05
CA LYS A 47 3.22 -7.15 -8.56
C LYS A 47 3.04 -7.21 -7.04
N VAL A 48 2.43 -6.17 -6.48
CA VAL A 48 2.16 -6.12 -5.05
C VAL A 48 0.77 -6.68 -4.80
N THR A 49 0.63 -7.44 -3.72
CA THR A 49 -0.67 -7.94 -3.31
C THR A 49 -0.97 -7.41 -1.91
N MET A 50 -2.11 -6.74 -1.77
CA MET A 50 -2.53 -6.20 -0.48
C MET A 50 -3.96 -6.61 -0.21
N THR A 51 -4.19 -7.15 0.98
CA THR A 51 -5.51 -7.56 1.42
C THR A 51 -5.72 -7.07 2.85
N ASN A 52 -6.82 -6.35 3.06
CA ASN A 52 -7.15 -5.83 4.39
C ASN A 52 -6.01 -5.00 4.96
N ALA A 53 -5.38 -4.19 4.12
CA ALA A 53 -4.23 -3.39 4.54
C ALA A 53 -4.61 -1.92 4.62
N ILE A 54 -3.99 -1.23 5.55
CA ILE A 54 -4.13 0.21 5.68
C ILE A 54 -2.76 0.82 5.53
N VAL A 55 -2.59 1.69 4.55
CA VAL A 55 -1.31 2.31 4.25
C VAL A 55 -1.46 3.81 4.44
N CYS A 56 -0.71 4.36 5.37
CA CYS A 56 -0.76 5.78 5.67
C CYS A 56 0.02 6.59 4.65
N GLY A 57 -0.10 7.90 4.74
CA GLY A 57 0.49 8.78 3.74
C GLY A 57 2.00 8.67 3.65
N ASN A 58 2.53 8.96 2.50
CA ASN A 58 3.97 8.97 2.22
C ASN A 58 4.65 7.61 2.43
N ALA A 59 3.87 6.54 2.53
CA ALA A 59 4.45 5.21 2.63
C ALA A 59 4.76 4.68 1.24
N GLU A 60 5.70 3.77 1.19
CA GLU A 60 6.11 3.18 -0.08
C GLU A 60 6.12 1.67 0.04
N VAL A 61 5.50 1.01 -0.92
CA VAL A 61 5.51 -0.45 -0.99
C VAL A 61 6.26 -0.84 -2.25
N ARG A 62 7.35 -1.54 -2.10
CA ARG A 62 8.16 -1.90 -3.24
C ARG A 62 7.59 -3.11 -3.96
N GLU A 63 8.15 -3.43 -5.11
CA GLU A 63 7.58 -4.45 -5.98
C GLU A 63 7.61 -5.82 -5.33
N GLY A 64 6.63 -6.63 -5.67
CA GLY A 64 6.61 -8.02 -5.23
C GLY A 64 6.21 -8.22 -3.77
N ALA A 65 5.90 -7.15 -3.05
CA ALA A 65 5.54 -7.27 -1.64
C ALA A 65 4.15 -7.87 -1.50
N SER A 66 3.93 -8.54 -0.38
CA SER A 66 2.65 -9.14 -0.08
C SER A 66 2.24 -8.73 1.33
N LEU A 67 1.08 -8.11 1.45
CA LEU A 67 0.59 -7.61 2.72
C LEU A 67 -0.80 -8.19 2.99
N ASN A 68 -0.96 -8.75 4.19
CA ASN A 68 -2.24 -9.35 4.58
C ASN A 68 -2.54 -8.95 6.02
N ASN A 69 -3.64 -8.21 6.21
CA ASN A 69 -4.00 -7.68 7.52
C ASN A 69 -2.87 -6.86 8.13
N VAL A 70 -2.28 -5.97 7.31
CA VAL A 70 -1.12 -5.20 7.71
C VAL A 70 -1.49 -3.72 7.78
N GLN A 71 -0.96 -3.04 8.78
CA GLN A 71 -1.07 -1.59 8.88
C GLN A 71 0.30 -0.99 8.66
N VAL A 72 0.37 -0.03 7.76
CA VAL A 72 1.64 0.62 7.41
C VAL A 72 1.54 2.08 7.86
N ALA A 73 2.42 2.49 8.75
CA ALA A 73 2.42 3.85 9.24
C ALA A 73 2.96 4.80 8.18
N ALA A 74 2.75 6.08 8.42
CA ALA A 74 3.20 7.11 7.48
C ALA A 74 4.71 7.04 7.32
N GLY A 75 5.18 7.20 6.10
CA GLY A 75 6.60 7.26 5.81
C GLY A 75 7.34 5.94 5.85
N VAL A 76 6.63 4.84 6.07
CA VAL A 76 7.27 3.53 6.13
C VAL A 76 7.51 3.01 4.72
N THR A 77 8.67 2.38 4.50
CA THR A 77 8.99 1.75 3.23
C THR A 77 8.99 0.24 3.40
N ILE A 78 8.21 -0.44 2.57
CA ILE A 78 8.15 -1.90 2.55
C ILE A 78 9.13 -2.38 1.50
N GLU A 79 10.01 -3.28 1.86
CA GLU A 79 11.03 -3.76 0.93
C GLU A 79 10.42 -4.61 -0.18
N ALA A 80 11.16 -4.72 -1.27
CA ALA A 80 10.72 -5.56 -2.38
C ALA A 80 10.64 -7.02 -1.93
N ASN A 81 9.63 -7.72 -2.42
CA ASN A 81 9.40 -9.13 -2.13
C ASN A 81 9.21 -9.42 -0.64
N ALA A 82 8.84 -8.41 0.13
CA ALA A 82 8.57 -8.61 1.56
C ALA A 82 7.21 -9.25 1.74
N VAL A 83 7.08 -10.06 2.76
CA VAL A 83 5.81 -10.68 3.11
C VAL A 83 5.49 -10.36 4.55
N HIS A 84 4.33 -9.75 4.76
CA HIS A 84 3.88 -9.38 6.10
C HIS A 84 2.46 -9.86 6.31
N LYS A 85 2.20 -10.42 7.46
CA LYS A 85 0.86 -10.88 7.80
C LYS A 85 0.56 -10.50 9.23
N ASN A 86 -0.65 -9.94 9.42
CA ASN A 86 -1.15 -9.64 10.76
C ASN A 86 -0.16 -8.79 11.56
N GLU A 87 0.45 -7.80 10.90
CA GLU A 87 1.46 -6.96 11.51
C GLU A 87 1.09 -5.50 11.41
N ALA A 88 1.63 -4.72 12.32
CA ALA A 88 1.58 -3.28 12.21
C ALA A 88 3.01 -2.79 11.97
N LEU A 89 3.22 -2.13 10.84
CA LEU A 89 4.54 -1.65 10.45
C LEU A 89 4.61 -0.16 10.76
N THR A 90 5.39 0.18 11.77
CA THR A 90 5.54 1.57 12.16
C THR A 90 6.90 2.07 11.70
N GLY A 91 6.97 3.34 11.49
CA GLY A 91 8.21 3.94 11.03
C GLY A 91 9.21 3.97 12.15
N SER A 92 10.28 3.78 11.92
CA SER A 92 11.44 3.90 12.73
C SER A 92 11.46 3.75 14.18
N ASP A 93 11.41 4.08 14.43
CA ASP A 93 11.84 4.09 15.15
C ASP A 93 11.96 3.95 16.26
N GLU A 94 11.86 3.89 16.62
CA GLU A 94 11.99 3.81 17.25
C GLU A 94 12.09 3.53 18.21
N MET A 95 12.27 3.25 18.74
CA MET A 95 12.36 3.03 19.35
C MET A 95 12.71 2.85 20.32
N GLU A 96 12.95 2.84 20.71
CA GLU A 96 13.24 2.62 21.32
C GLU A 96 13.46 2.56 22.17
N ASP A 97 13.68 2.56 22.67
CA ASP A 97 13.90 2.27 23.29
C ASP A 97 14.14 1.94 23.72
#